data_571b4aab4d7a1804105bc254b0158cd4
#
_entry.id   571b4aab4d7a1804105bc254b0158cd4
#
_cell.length_a   1.000
_cell.length_b   1.000
_cell.length_c   1.000
_cell.angle_alpha   90.00
_cell.angle_beta   90.00
_cell.angle_gamma   90.00
#
_symmetry.space_group_name_H-M   'P 1'
#
loop_
_entity.id
_entity.type
_entity.pdbx_description
1 polymer ?
#
loop_
_entity_poly.entity_id
_entity_poly.type
_entity_poly.pdbx_seq_one_letter_code
_entity_poly.pdbx_strand_id
1 'polypeptide(L)'
;MMTRIVLTVFLFSIAKMGLGQQLNIDKIRKDYAEAVKDEDLCERNFEVLDDGAKSTTEKVYRAAYEILIAKHMGNPFKKVGQFKEGKKHLEELIKDNPNHIEARFIRWSVQVHAPSFLGYKDNIIEDKNFLVKNLHKLPNEEAKSIIYNYLKGANPYLKGEQIFTNVELKELGQ
;
A
#
# COMPACT_ATOMS: atom_id res chain seq x y z
N MET A 1 26.09 68.70 5.26
CA MET A 1 24.71 68.20 5.42
C MET A 1 24.68 66.86 4.68
N MET A 2 24.93 65.75 5.39
CA MET A 2 25.01 64.41 4.76
C MET A 2 23.72 63.64 4.99
N THR A 3 22.99 63.43 3.93
CA THR A 3 21.70 62.69 3.93
C THR A 3 22.00 61.18 3.92
N ARG A 4 21.73 60.52 5.04
CA ARG A 4 21.83 59.05 5.15
C ARG A 4 20.61 58.39 4.49
N ILE A 5 20.83 57.68 3.38
CA ILE A 5 19.83 56.82 2.76
C ILE A 5 19.83 55.51 3.54
N VAL A 6 18.74 55.25 4.27
CA VAL A 6 18.47 53.97 4.92
C VAL A 6 17.81 53.06 3.89
N LEU A 7 18.56 52.08 3.39
CA LEU A 7 18.05 51.04 2.46
C LEU A 7 17.36 49.93 3.29
N THR A 8 16.06 49.98 3.35
CA THR A 8 15.26 48.95 4.02
C THR A 8 15.12 47.73 3.09
N VAL A 9 15.91 46.69 3.34
CA VAL A 9 15.81 45.42 2.63
C VAL A 9 14.56 44.67 3.16
N PHE A 10 13.51 44.62 2.37
CA PHE A 10 12.33 43.81 2.63
C PHE A 10 12.66 42.35 2.25
N LEU A 11 12.99 41.53 3.22
CA LEU A 11 13.10 40.08 3.05
C LEU A 11 11.72 39.49 2.83
N PHE A 12 11.35 39.28 1.57
CA PHE A 12 10.17 38.50 1.18
C PHE A 12 10.45 37.04 1.53
N SER A 13 10.01 36.59 2.69
CA SER A 13 9.96 35.18 3.05
C SER A 13 8.90 34.51 2.19
N ILE A 14 9.31 33.90 1.07
CA ILE A 14 8.42 33.05 0.26
C ILE A 14 8.20 31.80 1.11
N ALA A 15 7.15 31.78 1.90
CA ALA A 15 6.61 30.55 2.46
C ALA A 15 6.24 29.67 1.26
N LYS A 16 7.01 28.62 1.01
CA LYS A 16 6.58 27.51 0.15
C LYS A 16 5.36 26.89 0.83
N MET A 17 4.16 27.41 0.53
CA MET A 17 2.94 26.66 0.71
C MET A 17 3.02 25.51 -0.28
N GLY A 18 3.63 24.39 0.16
CA GLY A 18 3.46 23.13 -0.50
C GLY A 18 1.95 22.87 -0.50
N LEU A 19 1.31 22.91 -1.67
CA LEU A 19 0.00 22.32 -1.86
C LEU A 19 0.20 20.82 -1.59
N GLY A 20 0.09 20.43 -0.30
CA GLY A 20 0.11 19.03 0.09
C GLY A 20 -0.95 18.33 -0.72
N GLN A 21 -0.57 17.36 -1.52
CA GLN A 21 -1.51 16.58 -2.30
C GLN A 21 -2.49 15.94 -1.31
N GLN A 22 -3.77 16.30 -1.40
CA GLN A 22 -4.79 15.76 -0.51
C GLN A 22 -4.88 14.24 -0.70
N LEU A 23 -4.81 13.48 0.39
CA LEU A 23 -4.92 12.03 0.35
C LEU A 23 -6.26 11.62 -0.27
N ASN A 24 -6.18 10.87 -1.36
CA ASN A 24 -7.31 10.27 -2.04
C ASN A 24 -7.12 8.74 -2.04
N ILE A 25 -7.82 8.06 -1.16
CA ILE A 25 -7.66 6.62 -0.95
C ILE A 25 -8.05 5.79 -2.19
N ASP A 26 -9.01 6.25 -3.00
CA ASP A 26 -9.41 5.52 -4.20
C ASP A 26 -8.31 5.61 -5.27
N LYS A 27 -7.62 6.75 -5.39
CA LYS A 27 -6.43 6.87 -6.24
C LYS A 27 -5.31 5.96 -5.73
N ILE A 28 -5.03 5.94 -4.43
CA ILE A 28 -4.02 5.08 -3.80
C ILE A 28 -4.28 3.59 -4.12
N ARG A 29 -5.54 3.15 -4.03
CA ARG A 29 -5.95 1.77 -4.39
C ARG A 29 -5.65 1.43 -5.84
N LYS A 30 -6.00 2.33 -6.75
CA LYS A 30 -5.77 2.15 -8.21
C LYS A 30 -4.28 2.07 -8.54
N ASP A 31 -3.50 2.92 -7.93
CA ASP A 31 -2.07 3.03 -8.17
C ASP A 31 -1.27 1.85 -7.59
N TYR A 32 -1.83 1.08 -6.63
CA TYR A 32 -1.08 0.08 -5.88
C TYR A 32 -0.38 -0.97 -6.76
N ALA A 33 -1.06 -1.50 -7.77
CA ALA A 33 -0.47 -2.49 -8.68
C ALA A 33 0.64 -1.90 -9.58
N GLU A 34 0.50 -0.64 -10.00
CA GLU A 34 1.49 0.04 -10.82
C GLU A 34 2.71 0.49 -10.00
N ALA A 35 2.51 0.94 -8.76
CA ALA A 35 3.56 1.33 -7.83
C ALA A 35 4.56 0.19 -7.53
N VAL A 36 4.18 -1.07 -7.80
CA VAL A 36 5.11 -2.22 -7.74
C VAL A 36 6.24 -2.08 -8.76
N LYS A 37 6.04 -1.35 -9.86
CA LYS A 37 6.99 -1.19 -10.97
C LYS A 37 7.52 0.24 -11.09
N ASP A 38 6.77 1.22 -10.62
CA ASP A 38 7.06 2.65 -10.71
C ASP A 38 7.50 3.17 -9.33
N GLU A 39 8.82 3.42 -9.20
CA GLU A 39 9.45 3.92 -7.97
C GLU A 39 8.93 5.30 -7.58
N ASP A 40 8.86 6.22 -8.56
CA ASP A 40 8.40 7.60 -8.31
C ASP A 40 6.93 7.63 -7.87
N LEU A 41 6.08 6.79 -8.46
CA LEU A 41 4.68 6.64 -8.04
C LEU A 41 4.59 6.06 -6.64
N CYS A 42 5.43 5.06 -6.32
CA CYS A 42 5.49 4.45 -5.01
C CYS A 42 5.87 5.47 -3.93
N GLU A 43 6.94 6.23 -4.16
CA GLU A 43 7.43 7.25 -3.21
C GLU A 43 6.39 8.35 -2.99
N ARG A 44 5.84 8.93 -4.05
CA ARG A 44 4.80 9.98 -3.94
C ARG A 44 3.58 9.52 -3.14
N ASN A 45 3.10 8.31 -3.41
CA ASN A 45 1.93 7.78 -2.70
C ASN A 45 2.26 7.45 -1.24
N PHE A 46 3.48 6.98 -0.96
CA PHE A 46 3.94 6.75 0.41
C PHE A 46 4.01 8.07 1.20
N GLU A 47 4.60 9.13 0.65
CA GLU A 47 4.68 10.45 1.29
C GLU A 47 3.28 10.98 1.66
N VAL A 48 2.33 10.93 0.70
CA VAL A 48 0.95 11.38 0.96
C VAL A 48 0.28 10.58 2.06
N LEU A 49 0.54 9.27 2.12
CA LEU A 49 0.00 8.39 3.15
C LEU A 49 0.69 8.59 4.50
N ASP A 50 2.00 8.80 4.52
CA ASP A 50 2.77 9.01 5.75
C ASP A 50 2.35 10.29 6.47
N ASP A 51 2.10 11.36 5.70
CA ASP A 51 1.64 12.65 6.22
C ASP A 51 0.15 12.65 6.61
N GLY A 52 -0.70 11.89 5.89
CA GLY A 52 -2.15 12.06 5.93
C GLY A 52 -3.00 10.90 6.44
N ALA A 53 -2.45 9.68 6.60
CA ALA A 53 -3.23 8.49 6.92
C ALA A 53 -3.86 8.54 8.33
N LYS A 54 -5.20 8.51 8.39
CA LYS A 54 -5.98 8.58 9.65
C LYS A 54 -6.82 7.32 9.86
N SER A 55 -7.58 6.90 8.84
CA SER A 55 -8.41 5.69 8.91
C SER A 55 -7.59 4.41 8.89
N THR A 56 -8.18 3.30 9.35
CA THR A 56 -7.55 1.98 9.27
C THR A 56 -7.16 1.61 7.85
N THR A 57 -8.02 1.87 6.86
CA THR A 57 -7.73 1.60 5.45
C THR A 57 -6.51 2.38 4.96
N GLU A 58 -6.43 3.68 5.24
CA GLU A 58 -5.29 4.52 4.85
C GLU A 58 -3.99 4.03 5.50
N LYS A 59 -4.02 3.66 6.78
CA LYS A 59 -2.87 3.08 7.48
C LYS A 59 -2.44 1.73 6.90
N VAL A 60 -3.39 0.91 6.46
CA VAL A 60 -3.11 -0.36 5.76
C VAL A 60 -2.38 -0.09 4.45
N TYR A 61 -2.83 0.87 3.65
CA TYR A 61 -2.12 1.24 2.42
C TYR A 61 -0.78 1.92 2.71
N ARG A 62 -0.67 2.73 3.77
CA ARG A 62 0.63 3.24 4.20
C ARG A 62 1.63 2.10 4.45
N ALA A 63 1.25 1.08 5.23
CA ALA A 63 2.10 -0.08 5.46
C ALA A 63 2.41 -0.87 4.17
N ALA A 64 1.44 -0.97 3.25
CA ALA A 64 1.63 -1.59 1.94
C ALA A 64 2.69 -0.86 1.10
N TYR A 65 2.59 0.46 1.00
CA TYR A 65 3.56 1.27 0.26
C TYR A 65 4.92 1.31 0.95
N GLU A 66 4.98 1.29 2.28
CA GLU A 66 6.21 1.14 3.05
C GLU A 66 6.95 -0.18 2.70
N ILE A 67 6.21 -1.27 2.51
CA ILE A 67 6.76 -2.53 2.01
C ILE A 67 7.22 -2.41 0.56
N LEU A 68 6.47 -1.70 -0.31
CA LEU A 68 6.85 -1.49 -1.71
C LEU A 68 8.12 -0.66 -1.86
N ILE A 69 8.33 0.38 -1.04
CA ILE A 69 9.59 1.14 -0.99
C ILE A 69 10.78 0.21 -0.85
N ALA A 70 10.68 -0.83 -0.01
CA ALA A 70 11.75 -1.80 0.14
C ALA A 70 12.13 -2.47 -1.20
N LYS A 71 11.18 -2.69 -2.10
CA LYS A 71 11.43 -3.31 -3.41
C LYS A 71 12.34 -2.44 -4.28
N HIS A 72 12.15 -1.13 -4.24
CA HIS A 72 12.87 -0.14 -5.06
C HIS A 72 14.28 0.19 -4.51
N MET A 73 14.55 -0.07 -3.23
CA MET A 73 15.85 0.19 -2.62
C MET A 73 16.98 -0.61 -3.28
N GLY A 74 18.11 0.05 -3.57
CA GLY A 74 19.31 -0.60 -4.11
C GLY A 74 20.14 -1.37 -3.07
N ASN A 75 20.16 -0.92 -1.78
CA ASN A 75 20.95 -1.55 -0.74
C ASN A 75 20.20 -2.75 -0.11
N PRO A 76 20.74 -3.99 -0.19
CA PRO A 76 20.03 -5.18 0.27
C PRO A 76 19.74 -5.20 1.77
N PHE A 77 20.63 -4.66 2.61
CA PHE A 77 20.41 -4.61 4.06
C PHE A 77 19.31 -3.63 4.44
N LYS A 78 19.32 -2.44 3.83
CA LYS A 78 18.26 -1.45 4.01
C LYS A 78 16.92 -1.98 3.49
N LYS A 79 16.91 -2.65 2.33
CA LYS A 79 15.74 -3.30 1.76
C LYS A 79 15.07 -4.27 2.75
N VAL A 80 15.83 -5.16 3.36
CA VAL A 80 15.30 -6.12 4.35
C VAL A 80 14.79 -5.40 5.61
N GLY A 81 15.49 -4.37 6.08
CA GLY A 81 15.05 -3.54 7.21
C GLY A 81 13.71 -2.89 6.93
N GLN A 82 13.60 -2.17 5.81
CA GLN A 82 12.38 -1.47 5.38
C GLN A 82 11.20 -2.43 5.22
N PHE A 83 11.43 -3.60 4.59
CA PHE A 83 10.40 -4.63 4.47
C PHE A 83 9.89 -5.09 5.84
N LYS A 84 10.79 -5.31 6.82
CA LYS A 84 10.41 -5.75 8.16
C LYS A 84 9.56 -4.72 8.90
N GLU A 85 9.87 -3.44 8.77
CA GLU A 85 9.09 -2.36 9.40
C GLU A 85 7.69 -2.28 8.80
N GLY A 86 7.55 -2.21 7.49
CA GLY A 86 6.23 -2.18 6.85
C GLY A 86 5.42 -3.45 7.12
N LYS A 87 6.06 -4.64 7.11
CA LYS A 87 5.43 -5.90 7.53
C LYS A 87 4.88 -5.79 8.96
N LYS A 88 5.69 -5.28 9.91
CA LYS A 88 5.29 -5.14 11.31
C LYS A 88 4.04 -4.27 11.43
N HIS A 89 4.02 -3.09 10.80
CA HIS A 89 2.88 -2.20 10.81
C HIS A 89 1.62 -2.87 10.24
N LEU A 90 1.76 -3.60 9.13
CA LEU A 90 0.64 -4.32 8.52
C LEU A 90 0.08 -5.41 9.43
N GLU A 91 0.95 -6.21 10.07
CA GLU A 91 0.51 -7.28 10.97
C GLU A 91 -0.15 -6.75 12.25
N GLU A 92 0.33 -5.62 12.80
CA GLU A 92 -0.31 -4.94 13.92
C GLU A 92 -1.72 -4.47 13.55
N LEU A 93 -1.90 -3.86 12.37
CA LEU A 93 -3.22 -3.43 11.88
C LEU A 93 -4.18 -4.60 11.67
N ILE A 94 -3.68 -5.75 11.16
CA ILE A 94 -4.50 -6.96 10.99
C ILE A 94 -4.85 -7.57 12.36
N LYS A 95 -3.92 -7.59 13.31
CA LYS A 95 -4.17 -8.07 14.67
C LYS A 95 -5.28 -7.29 15.35
N ASP A 96 -5.24 -5.96 15.23
CA ASP A 96 -6.24 -5.06 15.82
C ASP A 96 -7.57 -5.08 15.06
N ASN A 97 -7.55 -5.41 13.76
CA ASN A 97 -8.70 -5.42 12.87
C ASN A 97 -8.73 -6.71 12.03
N PRO A 98 -8.94 -7.90 12.63
CA PRO A 98 -8.76 -9.20 11.94
C PRO A 98 -9.74 -9.45 10.78
N ASN A 99 -10.84 -8.71 10.76
CA ASN A 99 -11.87 -8.81 9.71
C ASN A 99 -11.76 -7.69 8.65
N HIS A 100 -10.70 -6.89 8.65
CA HIS A 100 -10.53 -5.81 7.68
C HIS A 100 -10.11 -6.38 6.31
N ILE A 101 -11.03 -6.34 5.35
CA ILE A 101 -10.90 -7.03 4.05
C ILE A 101 -9.67 -6.53 3.28
N GLU A 102 -9.48 -5.22 3.20
CA GLU A 102 -8.33 -4.65 2.47
C GLU A 102 -6.99 -4.98 3.13
N ALA A 103 -6.92 -5.06 4.47
CA ALA A 103 -5.70 -5.48 5.16
C ALA A 103 -5.32 -6.93 4.84
N ARG A 104 -6.31 -7.82 4.82
CA ARG A 104 -6.12 -9.23 4.44
C ARG A 104 -5.72 -9.37 2.97
N PHE A 105 -6.31 -8.57 2.08
CA PHE A 105 -5.90 -8.48 0.68
C PHE A 105 -4.44 -8.02 0.52
N ILE A 106 -4.05 -6.93 1.21
CA ILE A 106 -2.67 -6.42 1.16
C ILE A 106 -1.68 -7.48 1.67
N ARG A 107 -1.96 -8.12 2.83
CA ARG A 107 -1.09 -9.19 3.33
C ARG A 107 -0.96 -10.33 2.32
N TRP A 108 -2.07 -10.78 1.76
CA TRP A 108 -2.06 -11.81 0.72
C TRP A 108 -1.19 -11.40 -0.47
N SER A 109 -1.39 -10.20 -0.99
CA SER A 109 -0.66 -9.70 -2.16
C SER A 109 0.85 -9.62 -1.91
N VAL A 110 1.25 -9.15 -0.72
CA VAL A 110 2.65 -9.10 -0.33
C VAL A 110 3.24 -10.51 -0.17
N GLN A 111 2.55 -11.40 0.54
CA GLN A 111 3.04 -12.75 0.82
C GLN A 111 3.23 -13.59 -0.45
N VAL A 112 2.31 -13.47 -1.40
CA VAL A 112 2.38 -14.19 -2.69
C VAL A 112 3.64 -13.81 -3.47
N HIS A 113 4.02 -12.53 -3.48
CA HIS A 113 5.15 -12.01 -4.25
C HIS A 113 6.46 -11.91 -3.45
N ALA A 114 6.42 -12.06 -2.11
CA ALA A 114 7.60 -11.96 -1.28
C ALA A 114 8.62 -13.06 -1.62
N PRO A 115 9.93 -12.75 -1.75
CA PRO A 115 10.97 -13.76 -1.86
C PRO A 115 10.96 -14.72 -0.67
N SER A 116 11.23 -16.01 -0.93
CA SER A 116 11.13 -17.07 0.09
C SER A 116 12.08 -16.86 1.28
N PHE A 117 13.24 -16.24 1.05
CA PHE A 117 14.21 -15.98 2.13
C PHE A 117 13.70 -14.97 3.19
N LEU A 118 12.64 -14.20 2.89
CA LEU A 118 12.02 -13.29 3.85
C LEU A 118 11.13 -14.03 4.87
N GLY A 119 10.82 -15.31 4.64
CA GLY A 119 10.01 -16.12 5.57
C GLY A 119 8.62 -15.51 5.83
N TYR A 120 7.98 -14.96 4.81
CA TYR A 120 6.66 -14.29 4.95
C TYR A 120 5.66 -14.87 3.96
N LYS A 121 5.19 -16.12 4.22
CA LYS A 121 4.27 -16.85 3.35
C LYS A 121 3.20 -17.65 4.11
N ASP A 122 3.09 -17.47 5.44
CA ASP A 122 2.34 -18.38 6.30
C ASP A 122 0.82 -18.25 6.14
N ASN A 123 0.31 -17.07 5.76
CA ASN A 123 -1.12 -16.76 5.75
C ASN A 123 -1.76 -16.78 4.35
N ILE A 124 -1.04 -17.17 3.29
CA ILE A 124 -1.56 -17.12 1.90
C ILE A 124 -2.90 -17.82 1.76
N ILE A 125 -3.03 -19.03 2.29
CA ILE A 125 -4.27 -19.83 2.18
C ILE A 125 -5.35 -19.31 3.12
N GLU A 126 -4.97 -18.87 4.31
CA GLU A 126 -5.89 -18.25 5.27
C GLU A 126 -6.53 -17.00 4.68
N ASP A 127 -5.72 -16.07 4.15
CA ASP A 127 -6.21 -14.83 3.56
C ASP A 127 -6.99 -15.06 2.26
N LYS A 128 -6.56 -16.01 1.42
CA LYS A 128 -7.33 -16.47 0.27
C LYS A 128 -8.76 -16.85 0.67
N ASN A 129 -8.88 -17.79 1.62
CA ASN A 129 -10.17 -18.30 2.06
C ASN A 129 -11.04 -17.20 2.70
N PHE A 130 -10.39 -16.28 3.44
CA PHE A 130 -11.06 -15.13 4.00
C PHE A 130 -11.60 -14.20 2.90
N LEU A 131 -10.81 -13.91 1.87
CA LEU A 131 -11.20 -13.03 0.76
C LEU A 131 -12.35 -13.64 -0.06
N VAL A 132 -12.28 -14.93 -0.41
CA VAL A 132 -13.38 -15.62 -1.10
C VAL A 132 -14.69 -15.47 -0.32
N LYS A 133 -14.64 -15.65 0.99
CA LYS A 133 -15.84 -15.60 1.85
C LYS A 133 -16.36 -14.18 2.12
N ASN A 134 -15.53 -13.15 2.02
CA ASN A 134 -15.86 -11.84 2.60
C ASN A 134 -15.75 -10.67 1.63
N LEU A 135 -15.13 -10.80 0.44
CA LEU A 135 -14.93 -9.67 -0.47
C LEU A 135 -16.25 -8.99 -0.86
N HIS A 136 -17.32 -9.76 -1.05
CA HIS A 136 -18.66 -9.24 -1.35
C HIS A 136 -19.24 -8.32 -0.26
N LYS A 137 -18.72 -8.38 0.98
CA LYS A 137 -19.14 -7.53 2.09
C LYS A 137 -18.44 -6.17 2.12
N LEU A 138 -17.45 -5.94 1.25
CA LEU A 138 -16.78 -4.64 1.17
C LEU A 138 -17.78 -3.61 0.63
N PRO A 139 -18.09 -2.54 1.39
CA PRO A 139 -19.16 -1.61 1.00
C PRO A 139 -18.77 -0.68 -0.16
N ASN A 140 -17.46 -0.49 -0.39
CA ASN A 140 -16.97 0.31 -1.52
C ASN A 140 -16.85 -0.56 -2.77
N GLU A 141 -17.77 -0.41 -3.72
CA GLU A 141 -17.82 -1.20 -4.95
C GLU A 141 -16.59 -1.01 -5.85
N GLU A 142 -16.01 0.20 -5.87
CA GLU A 142 -14.78 0.45 -6.62
C GLU A 142 -13.59 -0.30 -6.03
N ALA A 143 -13.43 -0.26 -4.70
CA ALA A 143 -12.41 -1.02 -3.99
C ALA A 143 -12.59 -2.54 -4.20
N LYS A 144 -13.83 -3.03 -4.14
CA LYS A 144 -14.17 -4.43 -4.42
C LYS A 144 -13.72 -4.84 -5.83
N SER A 145 -14.06 -4.02 -6.83
CA SER A 145 -13.68 -4.26 -8.22
C SER A 145 -12.17 -4.27 -8.43
N ILE A 146 -11.45 -3.32 -7.81
CA ILE A 146 -9.98 -3.23 -7.88
C ILE A 146 -9.36 -4.51 -7.30
N ILE A 147 -9.80 -4.93 -6.10
CA ILE A 147 -9.29 -6.14 -5.43
C ILE A 147 -9.59 -7.38 -6.28
N TYR A 148 -10.83 -7.55 -6.74
CA TYR A 148 -11.21 -8.66 -7.58
C TYR A 148 -10.34 -8.78 -8.84
N ASN A 149 -10.16 -7.66 -9.56
CA ASN A 149 -9.35 -7.62 -10.77
C ASN A 149 -7.88 -7.93 -10.48
N TYR A 150 -7.35 -7.45 -9.35
CA TYR A 150 -6.01 -7.79 -8.92
C TYR A 150 -5.86 -9.30 -8.63
N LEU A 151 -6.76 -9.89 -7.85
CA LEU A 151 -6.73 -11.31 -7.51
C LEU A 151 -6.82 -12.20 -8.75
N LYS A 152 -7.70 -11.84 -9.69
CA LYS A 152 -7.87 -12.53 -10.96
C LYS A 152 -6.62 -12.43 -11.84
N GLY A 153 -6.03 -11.23 -11.94
CA GLY A 153 -4.86 -10.98 -12.79
C GLY A 153 -3.55 -11.50 -12.19
N ALA A 154 -3.44 -11.49 -10.87
CA ALA A 154 -2.25 -11.92 -10.14
C ALA A 154 -2.35 -13.37 -9.64
N ASN A 155 -3.34 -14.17 -10.08
CA ASN A 155 -3.56 -15.53 -9.59
C ASN A 155 -2.33 -16.43 -9.84
N PRO A 156 -1.34 -16.46 -8.93
CA PRO A 156 -0.11 -17.19 -9.13
C PRO A 156 -0.26 -18.68 -8.82
N TYR A 157 0.75 -19.43 -9.18
CA TYR A 157 0.84 -20.83 -8.80
C TYR A 157 1.48 -20.98 -7.41
N LEU A 158 0.89 -21.83 -6.58
CA LEU A 158 1.44 -22.28 -5.31
C LEU A 158 1.52 -23.81 -5.33
N LYS A 159 2.72 -24.39 -5.17
CA LYS A 159 2.96 -25.83 -5.25
C LYS A 159 2.45 -26.50 -6.55
N GLY A 160 2.52 -25.78 -7.67
CA GLY A 160 2.10 -26.30 -8.99
C GLY A 160 0.64 -26.06 -9.34
N GLU A 161 -0.18 -25.55 -8.43
CA GLU A 161 -1.59 -25.24 -8.66
C GLU A 161 -1.85 -23.74 -8.53
N GLN A 162 -2.82 -23.22 -9.29
CA GLN A 162 -3.27 -21.84 -9.11
C GLN A 162 -3.89 -21.67 -7.72
N ILE A 163 -3.60 -20.53 -7.08
CA ILE A 163 -4.10 -20.27 -5.73
C ILE A 163 -5.63 -20.18 -5.72
N PHE A 164 -6.21 -19.48 -6.68
CA PHE A 164 -7.66 -19.42 -6.84
C PHE A 164 -8.13 -20.36 -7.96
N THR A 165 -9.09 -21.21 -7.66
CA THR A 165 -9.81 -22.01 -8.67
C THR A 165 -10.78 -21.11 -9.46
N ASN A 166 -11.22 -21.60 -10.62
CA ASN A 166 -12.23 -20.88 -11.42
C ASN A 166 -13.56 -20.66 -10.67
N VAL A 167 -13.93 -21.59 -9.79
CA VAL A 167 -15.12 -21.48 -8.95
C VAL A 167 -14.96 -20.34 -7.94
N GLU A 168 -13.85 -20.32 -7.22
CA GLU A 168 -13.55 -19.28 -6.24
C GLU A 168 -13.45 -17.88 -6.88
N LEU A 169 -12.85 -17.78 -8.07
CA LEU A 169 -12.83 -16.51 -8.82
C LEU A 169 -14.22 -16.04 -9.24
N LYS A 170 -15.12 -16.97 -9.53
CA LYS A 170 -16.51 -16.63 -9.82
C LYS A 170 -17.26 -16.17 -8.57
N GLU A 171 -17.03 -16.80 -7.42
CA GLU A 171 -17.58 -16.38 -6.12
C GLU A 171 -17.11 -14.99 -5.71
N LEU A 172 -15.81 -14.69 -5.89
CA LEU A 172 -15.24 -13.38 -5.62
C LEU A 172 -15.84 -12.25 -6.46
N GLY A 173 -16.34 -12.55 -7.66
CA GLY A 173 -16.92 -11.58 -8.61
C GLY A 173 -18.42 -11.32 -8.42
N GLN A 174 -19.05 -11.91 -7.42
CA GLN A 174 -20.48 -11.70 -7.08
C GLN A 174 -20.64 -10.58 -6.05
#